data_e7dcd36288ec5a4b52d93ed86e9c8d3d
#
_entry.id   e7dcd36288ec5a4b52d93ed86e9c8d3d
#
_cell.length_a   1.000
_cell.length_b   1.000
_cell.length_c   1.000
_cell.angle_alpha   90.00
_cell.angle_beta   90.00
_cell.angle_gamma   90.00
#
_symmetry.space_group_name_H-M   'P 1'
#
loop_
_entity.id
_entity.type
_entity.pdbx_description
1 polymer ?
#
loop_
_entity_poly.entity_id
_entity_poly.type
_entity_poly.pdbx_seq_one_letter_code
_entity_poly.pdbx_strand_id
1 'polypeptide(L)'
;MHGWIGLWGAVLGLLFGSTAILLNHRAVPRMPAAQAREATVQVPLPQPAPGDPQALAAWLQSSLKLEPDPRAIRLEPARPVAWGDQSVVQPARWSASFSSPSGEVQAEYWVGNSYVSLKRLDNKVFATLSNLHKGAGMGVAWVLLVDTLAGSIILLSLSGVVLWALTNRRRAIGVAIGAVSLLAAGSLALAAI
;
A
#
# COMPACT_ATOMS: atom_id res chain seq x y z
N MET A 1 -1.64 -23.99 -23.82
CA MET A 1 -1.07 -23.02 -22.87
C MET A 1 -2.03 -21.88 -22.54
N HIS A 2 -2.70 -21.26 -23.50
CA HIS A 2 -3.60 -20.10 -23.27
C HIS A 2 -4.71 -20.36 -22.23
N GLY A 3 -5.36 -21.52 -22.25
CA GLY A 3 -6.41 -21.88 -21.28
C GLY A 3 -5.92 -22.04 -19.85
N TRP A 4 -4.72 -22.58 -19.63
CA TRP A 4 -4.17 -22.74 -18.28
C TRP A 4 -3.74 -21.40 -17.66
N ILE A 5 -3.13 -20.52 -18.46
CA ILE A 5 -2.77 -19.17 -18.04
C ILE A 5 -4.03 -18.36 -17.73
N GLY A 6 -5.08 -18.52 -18.55
CA GLY A 6 -6.37 -17.87 -18.32
C GLY A 6 -7.03 -18.33 -17.01
N LEU A 7 -7.02 -19.63 -16.73
CA LEU A 7 -7.58 -20.18 -15.49
C LEU A 7 -6.79 -19.73 -14.26
N TRP A 8 -5.46 -19.75 -14.33
CA TRP A 8 -4.59 -19.23 -13.27
C TRP A 8 -4.89 -17.77 -12.96
N GLY A 9 -5.01 -16.94 -13.99
CA GLY A 9 -5.29 -15.51 -13.85
C GLY A 9 -6.73 -15.16 -13.48
N ALA A 10 -7.69 -16.08 -13.61
CA ALA A 10 -9.12 -15.77 -13.49
C ALA A 10 -9.49 -15.24 -12.09
N VAL A 11 -9.07 -15.92 -11.02
CA VAL A 11 -9.41 -15.55 -9.64
C VAL A 11 -8.74 -14.21 -9.26
N LEU A 12 -7.45 -14.10 -9.53
CA LEU A 12 -6.70 -12.88 -9.25
C LEU A 12 -7.16 -11.73 -10.17
N GLY A 13 -7.44 -12.01 -11.44
CA GLY A 13 -7.98 -11.05 -12.39
C GLY A 13 -9.33 -10.49 -11.98
N LEU A 14 -10.23 -11.33 -11.46
CA LEU A 14 -11.50 -10.88 -10.88
C LEU A 14 -11.29 -10.04 -9.62
N LEU A 15 -10.40 -10.45 -8.72
CA LEU A 15 -10.07 -9.68 -7.54
C LEU A 15 -9.53 -8.30 -7.92
N PHE A 16 -8.53 -8.24 -8.77
CA PHE A 16 -7.88 -6.99 -9.17
C PHE A 16 -8.79 -6.12 -10.04
N GLY A 17 -9.55 -6.71 -10.95
CA GLY A 17 -10.50 -5.99 -11.80
C GLY A 17 -11.63 -5.36 -10.99
N SER A 18 -12.26 -6.12 -10.09
CA SER A 18 -13.34 -5.60 -9.24
C SER A 18 -12.84 -4.53 -8.26
N THR A 19 -11.67 -4.73 -7.66
CA THR A 19 -11.09 -3.73 -6.74
C THR A 19 -10.62 -2.48 -7.47
N ALA A 20 -10.15 -2.56 -8.73
CA ALA A 20 -9.83 -1.40 -9.56
C ALA A 20 -11.08 -0.55 -9.85
N ILE A 21 -12.20 -1.18 -10.20
CA ILE A 21 -13.48 -0.49 -10.40
C ILE A 21 -13.90 0.22 -9.11
N LEU A 22 -13.85 -0.47 -7.97
CA LEU A 22 -14.19 0.13 -6.67
C LEU A 22 -13.29 1.32 -6.33
N LEU A 23 -11.99 1.22 -6.61
CA LEU A 23 -11.02 2.30 -6.37
C LEU A 23 -11.30 3.52 -7.24
N ASN A 24 -11.64 3.34 -8.51
CA ASN A 24 -11.96 4.42 -9.42
C ASN A 24 -13.24 5.17 -9.02
N HIS A 25 -14.19 4.45 -8.42
CA HIS A 25 -15.48 5.02 -8.00
C HIS A 25 -15.53 5.38 -6.50
N ARG A 26 -14.41 5.33 -5.77
CA ARG A 26 -14.36 5.62 -4.32
C ARG A 26 -14.91 6.99 -3.91
N ALA A 27 -14.92 7.97 -4.81
CA ALA A 27 -15.44 9.31 -4.56
C ALA A 27 -16.98 9.40 -4.74
N VAL A 28 -17.57 8.48 -5.50
CA VAL A 28 -18.99 8.50 -5.82
C VAL A 28 -19.85 7.84 -4.73
N PRO A 29 -19.57 6.61 -4.27
CA PRO A 29 -20.23 6.10 -3.09
C PRO A 29 -19.45 6.60 -1.86
N ARG A 30 -19.99 7.56 -1.13
CA ARG A 30 -19.55 7.88 0.24
C ARG A 30 -19.84 6.67 1.13
N MET A 31 -19.04 5.60 0.98
CA MET A 31 -19.26 4.38 1.74
C MET A 31 -18.74 4.57 3.17
N PRO A 32 -19.60 4.55 4.19
CA PRO A 32 -19.17 4.58 5.60
C PRO A 32 -18.21 3.42 5.94
N ALA A 33 -18.25 2.38 5.10
CA ALA A 33 -17.37 1.22 5.21
C ALA A 33 -15.89 1.48 4.83
N ALA A 34 -15.57 2.63 4.21
CA ALA A 34 -14.20 2.99 3.87
C ALA A 34 -13.44 3.72 4.99
N GLN A 35 -14.11 4.12 6.07
CA GLN A 35 -13.47 4.83 7.17
C GLN A 35 -12.67 3.85 8.04
N ALA A 36 -11.37 4.11 8.17
CA ALA A 36 -10.55 3.42 9.16
C ALA A 36 -10.97 3.84 10.59
N ARG A 37 -10.88 2.90 11.54
CA ARG A 37 -10.98 3.24 12.96
C ARG A 37 -9.61 3.67 13.44
N GLU A 38 -9.56 4.82 14.08
CA GLU A 38 -8.35 5.35 14.69
C GLU A 38 -8.46 5.23 16.21
N ALA A 39 -7.39 4.74 16.84
CA ALA A 39 -7.24 4.72 18.28
C ALA A 39 -5.83 5.19 18.63
N THR A 40 -5.72 6.04 19.64
CA THR A 40 -4.44 6.50 20.18
C THR A 40 -4.34 6.09 21.63
N VAL A 41 -3.24 5.46 22.00
CA VAL A 41 -2.96 5.05 23.39
C VAL A 41 -1.53 5.42 23.76
N GLN A 42 -1.29 5.64 25.05
CA GLN A 42 0.04 5.79 25.63
C GLN A 42 0.39 4.52 26.43
N VAL A 43 1.53 3.94 26.11
CA VAL A 43 2.00 2.72 26.78
C VAL A 43 3.24 3.08 27.59
N PRO A 44 3.27 2.76 28.90
CA PRO A 44 4.46 3.00 29.71
C PRO A 44 5.62 2.14 29.21
N LEU A 45 6.81 2.74 29.24
CA LEU A 45 8.04 2.04 28.86
C LEU A 45 8.45 1.03 29.93
N PRO A 46 9.11 -0.07 29.53
CA PRO A 46 9.71 -1.01 30.47
C PRO A 46 10.88 -0.35 31.24
N GLN A 47 11.26 -0.96 32.33
CA GLN A 47 12.47 -0.56 33.06
C GLN A 47 13.46 -1.74 33.03
N PRO A 48 14.67 -1.54 32.46
CA PRO A 48 15.19 -0.32 31.84
C PRO A 48 14.51 0.03 30.52
N ALA A 49 14.48 1.33 30.18
CA ALA A 49 13.96 1.79 28.90
C ALA A 49 14.83 1.31 27.72
N PRO A 50 14.25 1.07 26.54
CA PRO A 50 15.00 0.72 25.35
C PRO A 50 16.10 1.75 25.05
N GLY A 51 17.30 1.29 24.73
CA GLY A 51 18.46 2.16 24.50
C GLY A 51 18.55 2.78 23.12
N ASP A 52 17.81 2.21 22.14
CA ASP A 52 17.81 2.63 20.76
C ASP A 52 16.45 2.36 20.08
N PRO A 53 16.20 2.94 18.88
CA PRO A 53 14.92 2.76 18.17
C PRO A 53 14.62 1.31 17.80
N GLN A 54 15.64 0.49 17.53
CA GLN A 54 15.48 -0.92 17.17
C GLN A 54 15.02 -1.73 18.38
N ALA A 55 15.64 -1.51 19.53
CA ALA A 55 15.23 -2.13 20.80
C ALA A 55 13.79 -1.72 21.18
N LEU A 56 13.41 -0.46 20.96
CA LEU A 56 12.04 0.00 21.15
C LEU A 56 11.06 -0.74 20.23
N ALA A 57 11.37 -0.86 18.94
CA ALA A 57 10.52 -1.57 17.99
C ALA A 57 10.38 -3.06 18.33
N ALA A 58 11.48 -3.73 18.69
CA ALA A 58 11.46 -5.13 19.10
C ALA A 58 10.64 -5.35 20.39
N TRP A 59 10.76 -4.45 21.36
CA TRP A 59 9.95 -4.50 22.58
C TRP A 59 8.46 -4.30 22.27
N LEU A 60 8.10 -3.33 21.42
CA LEU A 60 6.72 -3.10 21.02
C LEU A 60 6.15 -4.31 20.30
N GLN A 61 6.91 -4.91 19.39
CA GLN A 61 6.51 -6.10 18.65
C GLN A 61 6.22 -7.27 19.60
N SER A 62 7.11 -7.54 20.53
CA SER A 62 6.93 -8.65 21.49
C SER A 62 5.81 -8.41 22.50
N SER A 63 5.72 -7.19 23.05
CA SER A 63 4.76 -6.85 24.12
C SER A 63 3.33 -6.74 23.61
N LEU A 64 3.14 -6.21 22.39
CA LEU A 64 1.82 -5.97 21.80
C LEU A 64 1.47 -6.99 20.71
N LYS A 65 2.34 -7.98 20.47
CA LYS A 65 2.17 -9.02 19.44
C LYS A 65 1.86 -8.41 18.07
N LEU A 66 2.65 -7.39 17.68
CA LEU A 66 2.48 -6.71 16.40
C LEU A 66 3.06 -7.55 15.27
N GLU A 67 2.27 -7.76 14.25
CA GLU A 67 2.66 -8.40 12.99
C GLU A 67 2.24 -7.47 11.83
N PRO A 68 3.04 -7.38 10.76
CA PRO A 68 4.37 -7.96 10.49
C PRO A 68 5.52 -7.20 11.20
N ASP A 69 6.76 -7.56 10.84
CA ASP A 69 7.96 -6.84 11.27
C ASP A 69 7.86 -5.34 10.96
N PRO A 70 8.55 -4.48 11.74
CA PRO A 70 8.50 -3.05 11.54
C PRO A 70 9.01 -2.68 10.14
N ARG A 71 8.21 -1.93 9.40
CA ARG A 71 8.55 -1.47 8.03
C ARG A 71 9.51 -0.30 8.00
N ALA A 72 9.41 0.56 8.97
CA ALA A 72 10.28 1.72 9.09
C ALA A 72 10.58 1.98 10.55
N ILE A 73 11.86 2.09 10.85
CA ILE A 73 12.37 2.56 12.13
C ILE A 73 13.18 3.80 11.83
N ARG A 74 12.86 4.91 12.49
CA ARG A 74 13.51 6.20 12.25
C ARG A 74 13.95 6.83 13.56
N LEU A 75 15.11 7.49 13.51
CA LEU A 75 15.62 8.36 14.55
C LEU A 75 15.70 9.78 13.99
N GLU A 76 15.01 10.71 14.63
CA GLU A 76 15.19 12.13 14.40
C GLU A 76 16.01 12.68 15.56
N PRO A 77 17.19 13.23 15.31
CA PRO A 77 18.04 13.76 16.37
C PRO A 77 17.43 15.00 17.04
N ALA A 78 17.85 15.27 18.26
CA ALA A 78 17.51 16.51 18.93
C ALA A 78 17.96 17.71 18.10
N ARG A 79 17.09 18.72 17.98
CA ARG A 79 17.37 19.91 17.19
C ARG A 79 16.81 21.17 17.84
N PRO A 80 17.46 22.33 17.66
CA PRO A 80 16.88 23.61 18.06
C PRO A 80 15.69 23.96 17.15
N VAL A 81 14.62 24.42 17.74
CA VAL A 81 13.39 24.90 17.06
C VAL A 81 13.08 26.30 17.53
N ALA A 82 12.81 27.22 16.62
CA ALA A 82 12.39 28.56 16.95
C ALA A 82 10.97 28.52 17.57
N TRP A 83 10.83 29.19 18.71
CA TRP A 83 9.57 29.33 19.41
C TRP A 83 9.37 30.82 19.76
N GLY A 84 8.73 31.56 18.88
CA GLY A 84 8.72 33.02 18.94
C GLY A 84 10.13 33.59 18.84
N ASP A 85 10.51 34.41 19.82
CA ASP A 85 11.85 35.03 19.90
C ASP A 85 12.91 34.16 20.61
N GLN A 86 12.54 32.92 20.98
CA GLN A 86 13.41 32.00 21.69
C GLN A 86 13.72 30.75 20.86
N SER A 87 14.84 30.10 21.15
CA SER A 87 15.19 28.81 20.63
C SER A 87 15.04 27.74 21.72
N VAL A 88 14.23 26.71 21.45
CA VAL A 88 13.99 25.60 22.35
C VAL A 88 14.57 24.34 21.72
N VAL A 89 15.29 23.53 22.50
CA VAL A 89 15.82 22.25 22.02
C VAL A 89 14.70 21.21 22.05
N GLN A 90 14.26 20.77 20.89
CA GLN A 90 13.36 19.64 20.74
C GLN A 90 14.14 18.35 20.99
N PRO A 91 13.69 17.46 21.91
CA PRO A 91 14.37 16.20 22.15
C PRO A 91 14.37 15.29 20.92
N ALA A 92 15.24 14.31 20.90
CA ALA A 92 15.26 13.29 19.86
C ALA A 92 13.95 12.51 19.83
N ARG A 93 13.49 12.15 18.62
CA ARG A 93 12.26 11.40 18.39
C ARG A 93 12.57 10.08 17.70
N TRP A 94 12.05 9.00 18.25
CA TRP A 94 12.09 7.68 17.64
C TRP A 94 10.70 7.32 17.13
N SER A 95 10.62 6.77 15.94
CA SER A 95 9.37 6.28 15.38
C SER A 95 9.54 4.91 14.77
N ALA A 96 8.51 4.07 14.93
CA ALA A 96 8.42 2.78 14.30
C ALA A 96 7.01 2.61 13.70
N SER A 97 6.93 2.02 12.50
CA SER A 97 5.66 1.72 11.86
C SER A 97 5.53 0.23 11.55
N PHE A 98 4.38 -0.34 11.90
CA PHE A 98 3.99 -1.72 11.64
C PHE A 98 2.76 -1.67 10.73
N SER A 99 2.90 -2.13 9.50
CA SER A 99 1.85 -2.02 8.48
C SER A 99 1.45 -3.37 7.94
N SER A 100 0.14 -3.63 7.94
CA SER A 100 -0.50 -4.76 7.28
C SER A 100 -1.64 -4.25 6.37
N PRO A 101 -2.18 -5.06 5.46
CA PRO A 101 -3.34 -4.65 4.67
C PRO A 101 -4.56 -4.27 5.51
N SER A 102 -4.72 -4.90 6.67
CA SER A 102 -5.84 -4.70 7.60
C SER A 102 -5.65 -3.55 8.56
N GLY A 103 -4.44 -2.99 8.68
CA GLY A 103 -4.19 -1.87 9.59
C GLY A 103 -2.75 -1.44 9.68
N GLU A 104 -2.55 -0.36 10.41
CA GLU A 104 -1.24 0.21 10.68
C GLU A 104 -1.15 0.61 12.16
N VAL A 105 0.01 0.35 12.77
CA VAL A 105 0.38 0.87 14.09
C VAL A 105 1.60 1.75 13.93
N GLN A 106 1.48 3.00 14.30
CA GLN A 106 2.58 3.96 14.36
C GLN A 106 2.94 4.19 15.83
N ALA A 107 4.21 4.01 16.16
CA ALA A 107 4.78 4.30 17.48
C ALA A 107 5.63 5.54 17.40
N GLU A 108 5.48 6.42 18.38
CA GLU A 108 6.26 7.64 18.51
C GLU A 108 6.74 7.78 19.95
N TYR A 109 8.06 7.91 20.13
CA TYR A 109 8.70 8.09 21.42
C TYR A 109 9.62 9.31 21.39
N TRP A 110 9.41 10.21 22.33
CA TRP A 110 10.31 11.35 22.58
C TRP A 110 11.27 10.96 23.67
N VAL A 111 12.55 11.05 23.38
CA VAL A 111 13.61 10.65 24.33
C VAL A 111 13.51 11.48 25.62
N GLY A 112 13.40 10.76 26.74
CA GLY A 112 13.14 11.33 28.05
C GLY A 112 11.73 11.17 28.58
N ASN A 113 10.78 10.75 27.73
CA ASN A 113 9.44 10.41 28.20
C ASN A 113 9.41 9.05 28.90
N SER A 114 8.44 8.86 29.78
CA SER A 114 8.17 7.58 30.46
C SER A 114 7.21 6.67 29.69
N TYR A 115 6.72 7.13 28.53
CA TYR A 115 5.73 6.41 27.70
C TYR A 115 6.04 6.56 26.21
N VAL A 116 5.51 5.66 25.42
CA VAL A 116 5.45 5.72 23.96
C VAL A 116 4.00 5.94 23.53
N SER A 117 3.79 6.84 22.58
CA SER A 117 2.48 7.08 21.97
C SER A 117 2.28 6.13 20.81
N LEU A 118 1.18 5.41 20.80
CA LEU A 118 0.79 4.49 19.73
C LEU A 118 -0.48 5.00 19.06
N LYS A 119 -0.44 5.10 17.75
CA LYS A 119 -1.58 5.40 16.90
C LYS A 119 -1.89 4.16 16.08
N ARG A 120 -3.07 3.59 16.29
CA ARG A 120 -3.56 2.41 15.56
C ARG A 120 -4.65 2.82 14.58
N LEU A 121 -4.50 2.39 13.34
CA LEU A 121 -5.49 2.51 12.28
C LEU A 121 -5.95 1.11 11.89
N ASP A 122 -7.22 0.79 12.12
CA ASP A 122 -7.82 -0.47 11.68
C ASP A 122 -8.62 -0.23 10.40
N ASN A 123 -8.19 -0.86 9.33
CA ASN A 123 -8.82 -0.76 8.01
C ASN A 123 -10.07 -1.64 7.96
N LYS A 124 -11.16 -1.11 7.43
CA LYS A 124 -12.33 -1.92 7.10
C LYS A 124 -12.10 -2.69 5.78
N VAL A 125 -13.01 -3.62 5.46
CA VAL A 125 -12.91 -4.55 4.34
C VAL A 125 -12.51 -3.86 3.03
N PHE A 126 -13.12 -2.74 2.67
CA PHE A 126 -12.79 -2.01 1.45
C PHE A 126 -11.38 -1.42 1.45
N ALA A 127 -10.95 -0.86 2.58
CA ALA A 127 -9.59 -0.34 2.72
C ALA A 127 -8.57 -1.49 2.65
N THR A 128 -8.87 -2.62 3.28
CA THR A 128 -8.04 -3.83 3.21
C THR A 128 -7.92 -4.36 1.78
N LEU A 129 -9.02 -4.50 1.04
CA LEU A 129 -9.01 -4.92 -0.36
C LEU A 129 -8.24 -3.94 -1.26
N SER A 130 -8.39 -2.64 -1.00
CA SER A 130 -7.62 -1.59 -1.68
C SER A 130 -6.12 -1.72 -1.42
N ASN A 131 -5.74 -2.02 -0.17
CA ASN A 131 -4.34 -2.20 0.21
C ASN A 131 -3.76 -3.50 -0.38
N LEU A 132 -4.54 -4.58 -0.44
CA LEU A 132 -4.17 -5.80 -1.15
C LEU A 132 -3.93 -5.53 -2.64
N HIS A 133 -4.82 -4.76 -3.28
CA HIS A 133 -4.66 -4.37 -4.68
C HIS A 133 -3.38 -3.56 -4.93
N LYS A 134 -3.04 -2.64 -4.01
CA LYS A 134 -1.83 -1.80 -4.09
C LYS A 134 -0.56 -2.50 -3.61
N GLY A 135 -0.67 -3.69 -3.01
CA GLY A 135 0.44 -4.35 -2.33
C GLY A 135 0.90 -3.62 -1.05
N ALA A 136 0.09 -2.69 -0.52
CA ALA A 136 0.42 -1.93 0.67
C ALA A 136 0.35 -2.83 1.92
N GLY A 137 1.42 -2.88 2.69
CA GLY A 137 1.51 -3.75 3.86
C GLY A 137 1.81 -5.23 3.54
N MET A 138 2.07 -5.58 2.28
CA MET A 138 2.30 -6.95 1.85
C MET A 138 3.78 -7.33 1.82
N GLY A 139 4.04 -8.62 2.04
CA GLY A 139 5.38 -9.20 1.89
C GLY A 139 5.76 -9.49 0.44
N VAL A 140 7.04 -9.82 0.23
CA VAL A 140 7.63 -10.11 -1.10
C VAL A 140 6.86 -11.20 -1.86
N ALA A 141 6.38 -12.23 -1.17
CA ALA A 141 5.62 -13.31 -1.81
C ALA A 141 4.34 -12.81 -2.51
N TRP A 142 3.64 -11.87 -1.90
CA TRP A 142 2.45 -11.25 -2.52
C TRP A 142 2.83 -10.43 -3.75
N VAL A 143 3.89 -9.63 -3.67
CA VAL A 143 4.36 -8.82 -4.81
C VAL A 143 4.71 -9.74 -5.99
N LEU A 144 5.48 -10.80 -5.76
CA LEU A 144 5.83 -11.76 -6.80
C LEU A 144 4.59 -12.45 -7.40
N LEU A 145 3.58 -12.79 -6.58
CA LEU A 145 2.32 -13.33 -7.06
C LEU A 145 1.62 -12.36 -8.01
N VAL A 146 1.54 -11.10 -7.65
CA VAL A 146 0.92 -10.04 -8.48
C VAL A 146 1.72 -9.81 -9.76
N ASP A 147 3.05 -9.85 -9.69
CA ASP A 147 3.92 -9.73 -10.87
C ASP A 147 3.70 -10.88 -11.85
N THR A 148 3.46 -12.12 -11.37
CA THR A 148 3.12 -13.23 -12.26
C THR A 148 1.78 -13.02 -12.97
N LEU A 149 0.80 -12.42 -12.29
CA LEU A 149 -0.47 -12.04 -12.90
C LEU A 149 -0.27 -10.94 -13.97
N ALA A 150 0.45 -9.89 -13.63
CA ALA A 150 0.74 -8.80 -14.56
C ALA A 150 1.50 -9.31 -15.81
N GLY A 151 2.53 -10.13 -15.62
CA GLY A 151 3.26 -10.80 -16.70
C GLY A 151 2.35 -11.68 -17.56
N SER A 152 1.43 -12.42 -16.94
CA SER A 152 0.45 -13.24 -17.65
C SER A 152 -0.49 -12.40 -18.52
N ILE A 153 -0.98 -11.28 -18.01
CA ILE A 153 -1.84 -10.35 -18.78
C ILE A 153 -1.07 -9.76 -19.97
N ILE A 154 0.17 -9.34 -19.77
CA ILE A 154 1.03 -8.83 -20.86
C ILE A 154 1.22 -9.91 -21.92
N LEU A 155 1.58 -11.13 -21.52
CA LEU A 155 1.80 -12.25 -22.45
C LEU A 155 0.52 -12.59 -23.25
N LEU A 156 -0.63 -12.66 -22.58
CA LEU A 156 -1.93 -12.90 -23.21
C LEU A 156 -2.29 -11.79 -24.19
N SER A 157 -2.06 -10.53 -23.82
CA SER A 157 -2.34 -9.39 -24.69
C SER A 157 -1.46 -9.41 -25.94
N LEU A 158 -0.15 -9.60 -25.79
CA LEU A 158 0.78 -9.65 -26.92
C LEU A 158 0.49 -10.86 -27.82
N SER A 159 0.32 -12.07 -27.23
CA SER A 159 0.00 -13.27 -28.00
C SER A 159 -1.37 -13.18 -28.68
N GLY A 160 -2.34 -12.52 -28.04
CA GLY A 160 -3.64 -12.26 -28.61
C GLY A 160 -3.57 -11.36 -29.86
N VAL A 161 -2.80 -10.27 -29.77
CA VAL A 161 -2.56 -9.38 -30.93
C VAL A 161 -1.84 -10.12 -32.08
N VAL A 162 -0.82 -10.89 -31.76
CA VAL A 162 -0.09 -11.69 -32.77
C VAL A 162 -1.03 -12.71 -33.44
N LEU A 163 -1.77 -13.47 -32.63
CA LEU A 163 -2.71 -14.48 -33.14
C LEU A 163 -3.81 -13.81 -34.00
N TRP A 164 -4.34 -12.69 -33.55
CA TRP A 164 -5.31 -11.94 -34.34
C TRP A 164 -4.71 -11.45 -35.67
N ALA A 165 -3.48 -10.92 -35.67
CA ALA A 165 -2.80 -10.46 -36.87
C ALA A 165 -2.51 -11.58 -37.88
N LEU A 166 -2.28 -12.82 -37.40
CA LEU A 166 -2.04 -13.98 -38.25
C LEU A 166 -3.31 -14.58 -38.84
N THR A 167 -4.41 -14.56 -38.05
CA THR A 167 -5.65 -15.26 -38.43
C THR A 167 -6.68 -14.36 -39.12
N ASN A 168 -6.65 -13.04 -38.88
CA ASN A 168 -7.69 -12.12 -39.34
C ASN A 168 -7.26 -11.42 -40.63
N ARG A 169 -8.13 -11.51 -41.66
CA ARG A 169 -7.91 -10.80 -42.95
C ARG A 169 -8.24 -9.31 -42.89
N ARG A 170 -9.10 -8.88 -41.95
CA ARG A 170 -9.53 -7.47 -41.79
C ARG A 170 -8.62 -6.69 -40.83
N ARG A 171 -7.33 -6.66 -41.13
CA ARG A 171 -6.32 -6.01 -40.29
C ARG A 171 -6.58 -4.52 -40.05
N ALA A 172 -7.15 -3.82 -41.06
CA ALA A 172 -7.44 -2.38 -40.94
C ALA A 172 -8.39 -2.05 -39.77
N ILE A 173 -9.40 -2.88 -39.51
CA ILE A 173 -10.36 -2.64 -38.43
C ILE A 173 -9.66 -2.75 -37.06
N GLY A 174 -8.81 -3.75 -36.85
CA GLY A 174 -8.13 -3.90 -35.58
C GLY A 174 -7.07 -2.82 -35.36
N VAL A 175 -6.36 -2.42 -36.40
CA VAL A 175 -5.42 -1.27 -36.30
C VAL A 175 -6.20 0.00 -35.96
N ALA A 176 -7.37 0.23 -36.58
CA ALA A 176 -8.20 1.38 -36.25
C ALA A 176 -8.71 1.36 -34.79
N ILE A 177 -9.17 0.21 -34.30
CA ILE A 177 -9.58 0.06 -32.90
C ILE A 177 -8.39 0.34 -31.95
N GLY A 178 -7.22 -0.24 -32.24
CA GLY A 178 -6.03 -0.01 -31.41
C GLY A 178 -5.58 1.46 -31.41
N ALA A 179 -5.59 2.10 -32.57
CA ALA A 179 -5.25 3.52 -32.66
C ALA A 179 -6.24 4.43 -31.92
N VAL A 180 -7.55 4.19 -32.06
CA VAL A 180 -8.58 4.93 -31.32
C VAL A 180 -8.44 4.73 -29.83
N SER A 181 -8.17 3.50 -29.36
CA SER A 181 -7.98 3.21 -27.93
C SER A 181 -6.75 3.94 -27.37
N LEU A 182 -5.63 3.94 -28.11
CA LEU A 182 -4.41 4.64 -27.70
C LEU A 182 -4.60 6.15 -27.66
N LEU A 183 -5.26 6.72 -28.67
CA LEU A 183 -5.54 8.16 -28.74
C LEU A 183 -6.50 8.58 -27.60
N ALA A 184 -7.55 7.78 -27.33
CA ALA A 184 -8.45 8.06 -26.22
C ALA A 184 -7.74 7.98 -24.87
N ALA A 185 -6.96 6.94 -24.62
CA ALA A 185 -6.19 6.81 -23.39
C ALA A 185 -5.18 7.94 -23.22
N GLY A 186 -4.45 8.30 -24.29
CA GLY A 186 -3.47 9.38 -24.28
C GLY A 186 -4.11 10.74 -24.05
N SER A 187 -5.22 11.05 -24.70
CA SER A 187 -5.94 12.32 -24.52
C SER A 187 -6.50 12.48 -23.12
N LEU A 188 -7.10 11.41 -22.55
CA LEU A 188 -7.59 11.42 -21.17
C LEU A 188 -6.45 11.54 -20.14
N ALA A 189 -5.33 10.89 -20.38
CA ALA A 189 -4.15 11.02 -19.51
C ALA A 189 -3.57 12.45 -19.53
N LEU A 190 -3.47 13.06 -20.71
CA LEU A 190 -2.98 14.45 -20.86
C LEU A 190 -3.94 15.48 -20.26
N ALA A 191 -5.24 15.22 -20.31
CA ALA A 191 -6.26 16.09 -19.68
C ALA A 191 -6.27 16.01 -18.13
N ALA A 192 -5.63 14.99 -17.56
CA ALA A 192 -5.53 14.79 -16.12
C ALA A 192 -4.27 15.40 -15.47
N ILE A 193 -3.33 15.89 -16.30
CA ILE A 193 -2.08 16.57 -15.89
C ILE A 193 -2.28 18.08 -15.97
#